data_cbcfb7b0bf172fd927ba7177e121036e
#
_entry.id   cbcfb7b0bf172fd927ba7177e121036e
#
_cell.length_a   1.000
_cell.length_b   1.000
_cell.length_c   1.000
_cell.angle_alpha   90.00
_cell.angle_beta   90.00
_cell.angle_gamma   90.00
#
_symmetry.space_group_name_H-M   'P 1'
#
loop_
_entity.id
_entity.type
_entity.pdbx_description
1 polymer ?
#
loop_
_entity_poly.entity_id
_entity_poly.type
_entity_poly.pdbx_seq_one_letter_code
_entity_poly.pdbx_strand_id
1 'polypeptide(L)'
;MSKLALYNAEFVSNEHVGGNIYLMKLVCAPLANSIKAGQFVHLQLPCASEHLLRRPFSVYRSDAQTGVLEILYAQIGEGTRLLAQLEARHVDTINMIGAIGNSWQDMHPVCERDRVLLVGAGLGSAPLYMWARYLHEHSIPCDAILAARSAEYLCTRSDYERIVTSLTCTTDDGSFGVPGTCIPVVERLIKQANAQGAPYTCISVCGPSIVMKLVSNLAHEHGIYCQVSLERSMACGIGACLSCTADTCCGKKRVCVDGPVFDASELVW
;
A
#
# COMPACT_ATOMS: atom_id res chain seq x y z
N MET A 1 17.63 -3.23 -9.91
CA MET A 1 17.06 -1.93 -9.50
C MET A 1 16.20 -1.42 -10.64
N SER A 2 14.89 -1.20 -10.43
CA SER A 2 14.06 -0.50 -11.40
C SER A 2 14.63 0.91 -11.59
N LYS A 3 14.84 1.30 -12.83
CA LYS A 3 15.44 2.61 -13.14
C LYS A 3 14.36 3.67 -12.94
N LEU A 4 14.56 4.57 -11.98
CA LEU A 4 13.70 5.73 -11.81
C LEU A 4 13.63 6.53 -13.12
N ALA A 5 12.43 6.72 -13.66
CA ALA A 5 12.24 7.40 -14.93
C ALA A 5 10.94 8.24 -14.93
N LEU A 6 10.87 9.13 -15.91
CA LEU A 6 9.68 9.92 -16.20
C LEU A 6 8.86 9.19 -17.28
N TYR A 7 7.56 9.04 -17.03
CA TYR A 7 6.63 8.38 -17.93
C TYR A 7 5.46 9.29 -18.27
N ASN A 8 4.92 9.14 -19.45
CA ASN A 8 3.59 9.61 -19.82
C ASN A 8 2.71 8.37 -19.98
N ALA A 9 1.89 8.10 -18.98
CA ALA A 9 0.98 6.97 -18.99
C ALA A 9 -0.34 7.36 -19.67
N GLU A 10 -0.86 6.52 -20.55
CA GLU A 10 -2.18 6.70 -21.12
C GLU A 10 -3.25 6.61 -20.02
N PHE A 11 -4.16 7.56 -19.99
CA PHE A 11 -5.28 7.58 -19.05
C PHE A 11 -6.46 6.78 -19.62
N VAL A 12 -6.88 5.75 -18.91
CA VAL A 12 -7.94 4.84 -19.36
C VAL A 12 -9.27 5.17 -18.69
N SER A 13 -9.31 5.14 -17.38
CA SER A 13 -10.54 5.39 -16.61
C SER A 13 -10.23 5.85 -15.19
N ASN A 14 -11.28 6.39 -14.56
CA ASN A 14 -11.28 6.79 -13.17
C ASN A 14 -12.67 6.54 -12.59
N GLU A 15 -12.80 5.53 -11.75
CA GLU A 15 -14.08 5.01 -11.29
C GLU A 15 -14.22 5.22 -9.78
N HIS A 16 -15.39 5.68 -9.34
CA HIS A 16 -15.75 5.70 -7.91
C HIS A 16 -16.05 4.27 -7.45
N VAL A 17 -15.36 3.79 -6.41
CA VAL A 17 -15.46 2.39 -5.96
C VAL A 17 -15.99 2.21 -4.53
N GLY A 18 -16.27 3.30 -3.81
CA GLY A 18 -16.88 3.28 -2.49
C GLY A 18 -16.42 4.45 -1.63
N GLY A 19 -17.28 4.93 -0.72
CA GLY A 19 -16.98 6.08 0.13
C GLY A 19 -16.47 7.29 -0.67
N ASN A 20 -15.25 7.72 -0.39
CA ASN A 20 -14.56 8.74 -1.18
C ASN A 20 -13.36 8.16 -1.96
N ILE A 21 -13.40 6.86 -2.30
CA ILE A 21 -12.31 6.15 -2.96
C ILE A 21 -12.58 6.01 -4.46
N TYR A 22 -11.54 6.22 -5.24
CA TYR A 22 -11.51 6.09 -6.69
C TYR A 22 -10.44 5.10 -7.13
N LEU A 23 -10.73 4.38 -8.21
CA LEU A 23 -9.80 3.50 -8.92
C LEU A 23 -9.43 4.14 -10.25
N MET A 24 -8.21 4.57 -10.40
CA MET A 24 -7.65 5.08 -11.64
C MET A 24 -6.89 3.99 -12.38
N LYS A 25 -7.16 3.85 -13.68
CA LYS A 25 -6.47 2.92 -14.59
C LYS A 25 -5.63 3.70 -15.60
N LEU A 26 -4.36 3.32 -15.69
CA LEU A 26 -3.37 3.89 -16.58
C LEU A 26 -2.70 2.78 -17.40
N VAL A 27 -2.27 3.07 -18.63
CA VAL A 27 -1.41 2.16 -19.41
C VAL A 27 -0.01 2.74 -19.51
N CYS A 28 0.96 1.99 -19.02
CA CYS A 28 2.38 2.29 -19.11
C CYS A 28 3.21 0.99 -19.04
N ALA A 29 3.35 0.31 -20.15
CA ALA A 29 4.00 -1.00 -20.21
C ALA A 29 5.43 -1.02 -19.62
N PRO A 30 6.31 -0.02 -19.86
CA PRO A 30 7.65 -0.05 -19.25
C PRO A 30 7.64 -0.02 -17.74
N LEU A 31 6.69 0.73 -17.12
CA LEU A 31 6.55 0.80 -15.68
C LEU A 31 5.84 -0.44 -15.13
N ALA A 32 4.77 -0.90 -15.78
CA ALA A 32 4.04 -2.08 -15.36
C ALA A 32 4.92 -3.35 -15.31
N ASN A 33 5.91 -3.44 -16.21
CA ASN A 33 6.88 -4.54 -16.25
C ASN A 33 7.96 -4.46 -15.15
N SER A 34 8.19 -3.28 -14.55
CA SER A 34 9.32 -3.07 -13.65
C SER A 34 8.94 -2.77 -12.21
N ILE A 35 7.71 -2.34 -11.96
CA ILE A 35 7.26 -1.96 -10.63
C ILE A 35 7.08 -3.18 -9.74
N LYS A 36 7.55 -3.07 -8.49
CA LYS A 36 7.45 -4.11 -7.49
C LYS A 36 6.41 -3.77 -6.42
N ALA A 37 5.97 -4.79 -5.68
CA ALA A 37 5.04 -4.63 -4.57
C ALA A 37 5.57 -3.68 -3.48
N GLY A 38 4.79 -2.65 -3.13
CA GLY A 38 5.16 -1.61 -2.16
C GLY A 38 5.73 -0.34 -2.79
N GLN A 39 6.21 -0.38 -4.02
CA GLN A 39 6.65 0.82 -4.73
C GLN A 39 5.46 1.70 -5.14
N PHE A 40 5.74 2.98 -5.38
CA PHE A 40 4.74 3.98 -5.71
C PHE A 40 5.16 4.85 -6.91
N VAL A 41 4.23 5.65 -7.38
CA VAL A 41 4.44 6.65 -8.43
C VAL A 41 4.20 8.06 -7.90
N HIS A 42 4.87 9.05 -8.50
CA HIS A 42 4.69 10.46 -8.19
C HIS A 42 4.05 11.17 -9.38
N LEU A 43 2.76 11.37 -9.31
CA LEU A 43 1.88 11.74 -10.40
C LEU A 43 1.70 13.25 -10.47
N GLN A 44 1.79 13.83 -11.66
CA GLN A 44 1.50 15.22 -11.93
C GLN A 44 0.00 15.38 -12.18
N LEU A 45 -0.60 16.39 -11.55
CA LEU A 45 -2.01 16.71 -11.81
C LEU A 45 -2.14 17.31 -13.21
N PRO A 46 -2.91 16.69 -14.12
CA PRO A 46 -3.13 17.26 -15.43
C PRO A 46 -4.01 18.52 -15.33
N CYS A 47 -3.82 19.47 -16.25
CA CYS A 47 -4.63 20.68 -16.36
C CYS A 47 -4.70 21.57 -15.10
N ALA A 48 -3.76 21.44 -14.19
CA ALA A 48 -3.75 22.15 -12.90
C ALA A 48 -2.48 23.00 -12.77
N SER A 49 -2.42 24.12 -13.50
CA SER A 49 -1.25 25.04 -13.48
C SER A 49 -0.92 25.60 -12.10
N GLU A 50 -1.90 25.67 -11.22
CA GLU A 50 -1.74 26.16 -9.83
C GLU A 50 -1.17 25.08 -8.88
N HIS A 51 -1.20 23.79 -9.26
CA HIS A 51 -0.73 22.67 -8.46
C HIS A 51 0.62 22.14 -8.93
N LEU A 52 1.68 22.86 -8.60
CA LEU A 52 3.05 22.56 -9.05
C LEU A 52 3.59 21.21 -8.55
N LEU A 53 3.20 20.80 -7.34
CA LEU A 53 3.72 19.57 -6.75
C LEU A 53 2.99 18.33 -7.28
N ARG A 54 3.75 17.29 -7.54
CA ARG A 54 3.22 15.94 -7.81
C ARG A 54 2.60 15.33 -6.56
N ARG A 55 1.84 14.25 -6.72
CA ARG A 55 1.22 13.48 -5.64
C ARG A 55 1.73 12.05 -5.63
N PRO A 56 2.19 11.53 -4.48
CA PRO A 56 2.58 10.14 -4.36
C PRO A 56 1.35 9.24 -4.27
N PHE A 57 1.34 8.16 -5.04
CA PHE A 57 0.31 7.14 -5.00
C PHE A 57 0.92 5.76 -5.06
N SER A 58 0.54 4.90 -4.13
CA SER A 58 0.88 3.48 -4.19
C SER A 58 0.20 2.83 -5.39
N VAL A 59 0.90 1.91 -6.04
CA VAL A 59 0.29 1.10 -7.10
C VAL A 59 -0.45 -0.05 -6.45
N TYR A 60 -1.74 -0.14 -6.74
CA TYR A 60 -2.62 -1.19 -6.24
C TYR A 60 -2.44 -2.49 -7.01
N ARG A 61 -2.45 -2.38 -8.34
CA ARG A 61 -2.22 -3.50 -9.26
C ARG A 61 -1.32 -3.09 -10.41
N SER A 62 -0.57 -4.06 -10.88
CA SER A 62 0.19 -3.97 -12.13
C SER A 62 0.00 -5.25 -12.90
N ASP A 63 -0.24 -5.11 -14.21
CA ASP A 63 -0.28 -6.20 -15.15
C ASP A 63 0.75 -5.97 -16.25
N ALA A 64 1.81 -6.77 -16.22
CA ALA A 64 2.91 -6.70 -17.17
C ALA A 64 2.49 -7.09 -18.60
N GLN A 65 1.47 -7.93 -18.76
CA GLN A 65 1.02 -8.41 -20.09
C GLN A 65 0.26 -7.32 -20.84
N THR A 66 -0.61 -6.62 -20.13
CA THR A 66 -1.44 -5.54 -20.71
C THR A 66 -0.82 -4.16 -20.57
N GLY A 67 0.19 -4.01 -19.71
CA GLY A 67 0.80 -2.72 -19.39
C GLY A 67 -0.06 -1.85 -18.47
N VAL A 68 -1.14 -2.40 -17.89
CA VAL A 68 -2.08 -1.67 -17.05
C VAL A 68 -1.53 -1.51 -15.64
N LEU A 69 -1.68 -0.30 -15.10
CA LEU A 69 -1.47 0.07 -13.71
C LEU A 69 -2.79 0.54 -13.11
N GLU A 70 -3.13 0.07 -11.92
CA GLU A 70 -4.28 0.52 -11.16
C GLU A 70 -3.84 1.21 -9.87
N ILE A 71 -4.41 2.37 -9.62
CA ILE A 71 -4.12 3.21 -8.45
C ILE A 71 -5.42 3.47 -7.70
N LEU A 72 -5.48 3.01 -6.44
CA LEU A 72 -6.56 3.38 -5.51
C LEU A 72 -6.17 4.63 -4.75
N TYR A 73 -7.06 5.63 -4.70
CA TYR A 73 -6.83 6.85 -3.95
C TYR A 73 -8.11 7.40 -3.34
N ALA A 74 -7.98 8.15 -2.24
CA ALA A 74 -9.11 8.86 -1.64
C ALA A 74 -9.17 10.31 -2.09
N GLN A 75 -10.37 10.80 -2.31
CA GLN A 75 -10.66 12.22 -2.50
C GLN A 75 -10.63 12.94 -1.14
N ILE A 76 -9.46 13.48 -0.76
CA ILE A 76 -9.24 14.11 0.55
C ILE A 76 -8.88 15.59 0.48
N GLY A 77 -8.40 16.06 -0.68
CA GLY A 77 -7.98 17.44 -0.87
C GLY A 77 -8.25 17.90 -2.29
N GLU A 78 -7.91 19.16 -2.59
CA GLU A 78 -8.19 19.77 -3.89
C GLU A 78 -7.57 18.98 -5.05
N GLY A 79 -6.29 18.59 -4.95
CA GLY A 79 -5.64 17.84 -6.01
C GLY A 79 -6.31 16.49 -6.29
N THR A 80 -6.74 15.76 -5.26
CA THR A 80 -7.46 14.48 -5.45
C THR A 80 -8.92 14.70 -5.89
N ARG A 81 -9.52 15.87 -5.61
CA ARG A 81 -10.82 16.23 -6.20
C ARG A 81 -10.71 16.48 -7.70
N LEU A 82 -9.65 17.17 -8.14
CA LEU A 82 -9.37 17.36 -9.57
C LEU A 82 -9.13 16.02 -10.27
N LEU A 83 -8.34 15.12 -9.65
CA LEU A 83 -8.15 13.77 -10.19
C LEU A 83 -9.47 13.01 -10.31
N ALA A 84 -10.37 13.09 -9.31
CA ALA A 84 -11.65 12.40 -9.31
C ALA A 84 -12.61 12.86 -10.44
N GLN A 85 -12.37 14.05 -11.00
CA GLN A 85 -13.16 14.63 -12.11
C GLN A 85 -12.58 14.33 -13.50
N LEU A 86 -11.42 13.64 -13.57
CA LEU A 86 -10.82 13.32 -14.86
C LEU A 86 -11.65 12.28 -15.62
N GLU A 87 -11.82 12.54 -16.89
CA GLU A 87 -12.46 11.65 -17.86
C GLU A 87 -11.54 11.45 -19.06
N ALA A 88 -11.54 10.27 -19.67
CA ALA A 88 -10.69 9.93 -20.80
C ALA A 88 -10.87 10.85 -22.02
N ARG A 89 -12.04 11.47 -22.17
CA ARG A 89 -12.30 12.48 -23.23
C ARG A 89 -11.55 13.82 -23.01
N HIS A 90 -11.05 14.09 -21.82
CA HIS A 90 -10.40 15.37 -21.46
C HIS A 90 -8.89 15.24 -21.27
N VAL A 91 -8.39 14.04 -21.02
CA VAL A 91 -6.99 13.79 -20.71
C VAL A 91 -6.54 12.52 -21.40
N ASP A 92 -5.56 12.62 -22.29
CA ASP A 92 -5.00 11.48 -23.00
C ASP A 92 -3.92 10.78 -22.15
N THR A 93 -3.10 11.57 -21.45
CA THR A 93 -1.96 11.05 -20.69
C THR A 93 -1.79 11.74 -19.34
N ILE A 94 -1.24 11.00 -18.37
CA ILE A 94 -0.80 11.51 -17.08
C ILE A 94 0.71 11.34 -16.97
N ASN A 95 1.40 12.44 -16.67
CA ASN A 95 2.84 12.41 -16.45
C ASN A 95 3.16 11.95 -15.02
N MET A 96 4.08 10.98 -14.88
CA MET A 96 4.46 10.45 -13.57
C MET A 96 5.93 10.05 -13.52
N ILE A 97 6.50 10.11 -12.32
CA ILE A 97 7.81 9.54 -11.99
C ILE A 97 7.58 8.19 -11.32
N GLY A 98 8.32 7.16 -11.70
CA GLY A 98 8.23 5.81 -11.11
C GLY A 98 9.36 4.88 -11.61
N ALA A 99 9.52 3.68 -11.07
CA ALA A 99 8.96 3.24 -9.80
C ALA A 99 9.81 3.83 -8.65
N ILE A 100 9.17 4.33 -7.62
CA ILE A 100 9.85 5.03 -6.52
C ILE A 100 9.88 4.13 -5.29
N GLY A 101 11.01 4.16 -4.57
CA GLY A 101 11.20 3.46 -3.30
C GLY A 101 11.56 1.98 -3.45
N ASN A 102 11.73 1.34 -2.29
CA ASN A 102 11.98 -0.09 -2.16
C ASN A 102 10.65 -0.90 -2.22
N SER A 103 10.76 -2.21 -2.14
CA SER A 103 9.60 -3.12 -2.15
C SER A 103 9.54 -3.97 -0.88
N TRP A 104 8.39 -4.60 -0.61
CA TRP A 104 8.21 -5.52 0.51
C TRP A 104 9.23 -6.66 0.48
N GLN A 105 9.44 -7.29 -0.69
CA GLN A 105 10.39 -8.39 -0.85
C GLN A 105 11.87 -7.96 -0.74
N ASP A 106 12.20 -6.68 -1.01
CA ASP A 106 13.57 -6.17 -0.87
C ASP A 106 13.92 -5.98 0.63
N MET A 107 12.92 -5.73 1.49
CA MET A 107 13.12 -5.55 2.93
C MET A 107 13.25 -6.87 3.68
N HIS A 108 12.40 -7.84 3.38
CA HIS A 108 12.44 -9.15 4.02
C HIS A 108 12.14 -10.25 2.98
N PRO A 109 13.17 -10.93 2.49
CA PRO A 109 12.98 -12.10 1.63
C PRO A 109 12.22 -13.19 2.38
N VAL A 110 11.13 -13.67 1.78
CA VAL A 110 10.30 -14.74 2.32
C VAL A 110 10.39 -15.99 1.45
N CYS A 111 10.14 -17.16 2.03
CA CYS A 111 10.15 -18.44 1.36
C CYS A 111 8.90 -19.28 1.71
N GLU A 112 8.73 -20.44 1.12
CA GLU A 112 7.57 -21.33 1.32
C GLU A 112 7.35 -21.78 2.78
N ARG A 113 8.37 -21.65 3.65
CA ARG A 113 8.26 -21.98 5.08
C ARG A 113 7.70 -20.85 5.92
N ASP A 114 7.63 -19.65 5.34
CA ASP A 114 7.12 -18.48 6.01
C ASP A 114 5.59 -18.46 5.99
N ARG A 115 5.02 -17.83 7.00
CA ARG A 115 3.60 -17.46 7.05
C ARG A 115 3.49 -15.99 7.35
N VAL A 116 2.82 -15.27 6.46
CA VAL A 116 2.75 -13.80 6.50
C VAL A 116 1.35 -13.35 6.93
N LEU A 117 1.29 -12.37 7.84
CA LEU A 117 0.06 -11.64 8.16
C LEU A 117 0.11 -10.25 7.54
N LEU A 118 -0.86 -9.94 6.69
CA LEU A 118 -1.05 -8.61 6.11
C LEU A 118 -2.08 -7.83 6.91
N VAL A 119 -1.77 -6.59 7.25
CA VAL A 119 -2.70 -5.71 7.97
C VAL A 119 -2.86 -4.41 7.19
N GLY A 120 -3.95 -4.29 6.45
CA GLY A 120 -4.30 -3.10 5.66
C GLY A 120 -5.40 -2.29 6.33
N ALA A 121 -5.10 -1.08 6.81
CA ALA A 121 -6.10 -0.20 7.40
C ALA A 121 -6.42 0.96 6.46
N GLY A 122 -7.71 1.09 6.10
CA GLY A 122 -8.17 2.03 5.08
C GLY A 122 -7.51 1.76 3.73
N LEU A 123 -7.02 2.81 3.06
CA LEU A 123 -6.27 2.69 1.81
C LEU A 123 -4.92 1.98 1.94
N GLY A 124 -4.44 1.73 3.17
CA GLY A 124 -3.26 0.89 3.39
C GLY A 124 -3.39 -0.54 2.85
N SER A 125 -4.61 -0.98 2.53
CA SER A 125 -4.84 -2.22 1.80
C SER A 125 -4.31 -2.20 0.35
N ALA A 126 -4.23 -1.03 -0.28
CA ALA A 126 -3.78 -0.91 -1.67
C ALA A 126 -2.30 -1.31 -1.87
N PRO A 127 -1.30 -0.73 -1.16
CA PRO A 127 0.11 -1.09 -1.34
C PRO A 127 0.44 -2.53 -0.92
N LEU A 128 -0.42 -3.16 -0.12
CA LEU A 128 -0.27 -4.56 0.31
C LEU A 128 -0.81 -5.57 -0.72
N TYR A 129 -1.69 -5.16 -1.64
CA TYR A 129 -2.33 -6.11 -2.56
C TYR A 129 -1.33 -6.75 -3.54
N MET A 130 -0.42 -5.99 -4.12
CA MET A 130 0.64 -6.56 -4.97
C MET A 130 1.55 -7.51 -4.18
N TRP A 131 1.74 -7.27 -2.88
CA TRP A 131 2.49 -8.14 -1.98
C TRP A 131 1.71 -9.44 -1.71
N ALA A 132 0.41 -9.36 -1.45
CA ALA A 132 -0.46 -10.52 -1.33
C ALA A 132 -0.43 -11.39 -2.59
N ARG A 133 -0.48 -10.78 -3.78
CA ARG A 133 -0.35 -11.48 -5.07
C ARG A 133 1.00 -12.18 -5.19
N TYR A 134 2.09 -11.49 -4.87
CA TYR A 134 3.43 -12.09 -4.89
C TYR A 134 3.51 -13.32 -3.99
N LEU A 135 3.00 -13.23 -2.75
CA LEU A 135 2.97 -14.35 -1.82
C LEU A 135 2.15 -15.52 -2.37
N HIS A 136 0.98 -15.25 -2.93
CA HIS A 136 0.12 -16.25 -3.56
C HIS A 136 0.80 -16.95 -4.74
N GLU A 137 1.40 -16.18 -5.66
CA GLU A 137 2.10 -16.70 -6.84
C GLU A 137 3.32 -17.56 -6.47
N HIS A 138 3.92 -17.34 -5.27
CA HIS A 138 5.05 -18.12 -4.75
C HIS A 138 4.64 -19.18 -3.71
N SER A 139 3.33 -19.47 -3.58
CA SER A 139 2.79 -20.46 -2.66
C SER A 139 3.16 -20.23 -1.18
N ILE A 140 3.34 -18.96 -0.79
CA ILE A 140 3.64 -18.57 0.60
C ILE A 140 2.32 -18.29 1.33
N PRO A 141 2.00 -19.04 2.41
CA PRO A 141 0.77 -18.86 3.19
C PRO A 141 0.63 -17.42 3.71
N CYS A 142 -0.50 -16.80 3.40
CA CYS A 142 -0.74 -15.42 3.72
C CYS A 142 -2.17 -15.23 4.23
N ASP A 143 -2.31 -14.73 5.46
CA ASP A 143 -3.59 -14.26 6.00
C ASP A 143 -3.67 -12.73 5.90
N ALA A 144 -4.87 -12.18 5.77
CA ALA A 144 -5.04 -10.74 5.71
C ALA A 144 -6.11 -10.22 6.67
N ILE A 145 -5.86 -9.03 7.21
CA ILE A 145 -6.85 -8.22 7.93
C ILE A 145 -7.04 -6.94 7.13
N LEU A 146 -8.30 -6.66 6.74
CA LEU A 146 -8.69 -5.38 6.17
C LEU A 146 -9.55 -4.62 7.16
N ALA A 147 -9.07 -3.45 7.58
CA ALA A 147 -9.76 -2.58 8.52
C ALA A 147 -10.27 -1.31 7.83
N ALA A 148 -11.49 -0.90 8.11
CA ALA A 148 -12.09 0.31 7.55
C ALA A 148 -13.05 0.97 8.54
N ARG A 149 -13.47 2.21 8.26
CA ARG A 149 -14.50 2.89 9.05
C ARG A 149 -15.86 2.21 8.92
N SER A 150 -16.21 1.82 7.70
CA SER A 150 -17.47 1.16 7.35
C SER A 150 -17.29 0.23 6.15
N ALA A 151 -18.30 -0.59 5.86
CA ALA A 151 -18.31 -1.58 4.78
C ALA A 151 -17.98 -0.98 3.40
N GLU A 152 -18.43 0.25 3.12
CA GLU A 152 -18.21 0.93 1.83
C GLU A 152 -16.73 1.23 1.53
N TYR A 153 -15.86 1.27 2.57
CA TYR A 153 -14.42 1.46 2.44
C TYR A 153 -13.62 0.17 2.28
N LEU A 154 -14.26 -0.99 2.31
CA LEU A 154 -13.64 -2.29 2.08
C LEU A 154 -13.59 -2.63 0.57
N CYS A 155 -13.28 -1.66 -0.27
CA CYS A 155 -13.32 -1.77 -1.74
C CYS A 155 -12.35 -2.82 -2.31
N THR A 156 -11.30 -3.20 -1.57
CA THR A 156 -10.33 -4.22 -1.99
C THR A 156 -10.70 -5.65 -1.55
N ARG A 157 -11.75 -5.81 -0.74
CA ARG A 157 -12.10 -7.09 -0.09
C ARG A 157 -12.18 -8.26 -1.07
N SER A 158 -12.98 -8.13 -2.11
CA SER A 158 -13.21 -9.21 -3.07
C SER A 158 -11.95 -9.68 -3.79
N ASP A 159 -10.95 -8.82 -3.89
CA ASP A 159 -9.68 -9.15 -4.52
C ASP A 159 -8.80 -9.97 -3.57
N TYR A 160 -8.75 -9.57 -2.30
CA TYR A 160 -8.03 -10.33 -1.27
C TYR A 160 -8.65 -11.71 -1.02
N GLU A 161 -9.99 -11.82 -1.00
CA GLU A 161 -10.69 -13.10 -0.81
C GLU A 161 -10.24 -14.20 -1.79
N ARG A 162 -9.75 -13.81 -2.96
CA ARG A 162 -9.33 -14.74 -4.02
C ARG A 162 -7.90 -15.27 -3.87
N ILE A 163 -7.07 -14.57 -3.11
CA ILE A 163 -5.61 -14.84 -3.13
C ILE A 163 -5.01 -15.11 -1.75
N VAL A 164 -5.68 -14.74 -0.66
CA VAL A 164 -5.16 -15.00 0.69
C VAL A 164 -5.73 -16.30 1.26
N THR A 165 -5.00 -16.92 2.19
CA THR A 165 -5.42 -18.14 2.87
C THR A 165 -6.65 -17.89 3.74
N SER A 166 -6.66 -16.76 4.45
CA SER A 166 -7.79 -16.33 5.27
C SER A 166 -7.89 -14.82 5.27
N LEU A 167 -9.12 -14.31 5.15
CA LEU A 167 -9.42 -12.89 5.23
C LEU A 167 -10.31 -12.58 6.42
N THR A 168 -9.89 -11.63 7.25
CA THR A 168 -10.73 -11.05 8.30
C THR A 168 -10.94 -9.56 8.01
N CYS A 169 -12.18 -9.11 7.97
CA CYS A 169 -12.50 -7.69 7.86
C CYS A 169 -12.93 -7.14 9.21
N THR A 170 -12.56 -5.89 9.51
CA THR A 170 -13.08 -5.13 10.66
C THR A 170 -13.64 -3.81 10.20
N THR A 171 -14.74 -3.35 10.81
CA THR A 171 -15.27 -2.00 10.57
C THR A 171 -15.54 -1.31 11.89
N ASP A 172 -15.15 -0.03 12.01
CA ASP A 172 -15.29 0.74 13.25
C ASP A 172 -16.77 0.85 13.66
N ASP A 173 -17.68 0.99 12.68
CA ASP A 173 -19.12 1.11 12.87
C ASP A 173 -19.85 -0.24 12.97
N GLY A 174 -19.15 -1.37 12.79
CA GLY A 174 -19.72 -2.71 12.82
C GLY A 174 -20.59 -3.08 11.61
N SER A 175 -20.54 -2.29 10.54
CA SER A 175 -21.36 -2.52 9.33
C SER A 175 -20.94 -3.77 8.53
N PHE A 176 -19.72 -4.28 8.75
CA PHE A 176 -19.23 -5.53 8.16
C PHE A 176 -18.10 -6.16 8.98
N GLY A 177 -18.09 -7.50 9.05
CA GLY A 177 -17.03 -8.26 9.70
C GLY A 177 -17.02 -8.13 11.22
N VAL A 178 -15.85 -8.00 11.82
CA VAL A 178 -15.68 -7.84 13.27
C VAL A 178 -15.84 -6.35 13.63
N PRO A 179 -16.74 -5.99 14.55
CA PRO A 179 -16.90 -4.59 14.96
C PRO A 179 -15.66 -4.05 15.67
N GLY A 180 -15.30 -2.79 15.37
CA GLY A 180 -14.21 -2.06 16.00
C GLY A 180 -12.89 -2.16 15.26
N THR A 181 -11.80 -1.83 15.96
CA THR A 181 -10.45 -1.73 15.37
C THR A 181 -9.84 -3.11 15.10
N CYS A 182 -8.86 -3.17 14.20
CA CYS A 182 -8.17 -4.42 13.84
C CYS A 182 -7.22 -4.95 14.93
N ILE A 183 -6.80 -4.15 15.91
CA ILE A 183 -5.75 -4.53 16.87
C ILE A 183 -6.10 -5.79 17.68
N PRO A 184 -7.30 -5.93 18.27
CA PRO A 184 -7.67 -7.16 18.96
C PRO A 184 -7.71 -8.39 18.03
N VAL A 185 -8.02 -8.17 16.74
CA VAL A 185 -8.01 -9.26 15.74
C VAL A 185 -6.59 -9.70 15.43
N VAL A 186 -5.65 -8.76 15.27
CA VAL A 186 -4.22 -9.07 15.09
C VAL A 186 -3.71 -9.94 16.24
N GLU A 187 -3.93 -9.51 17.48
CA GLU A 187 -3.51 -10.24 18.68
C GLU A 187 -4.12 -11.64 18.74
N ARG A 188 -5.44 -11.76 18.46
CA ARG A 188 -6.13 -13.04 18.40
C ARG A 188 -5.53 -13.98 17.37
N LEU A 189 -5.28 -13.50 16.14
CA LEU A 189 -4.71 -14.33 15.07
C LEU A 189 -3.30 -14.78 15.40
N ILE A 190 -2.46 -13.94 15.99
CA ILE A 190 -1.12 -14.32 16.45
C ILE A 190 -1.21 -15.45 17.48
N LYS A 191 -2.06 -15.30 18.50
CA LYS A 191 -2.26 -16.33 19.54
C LYS A 191 -2.79 -17.65 18.96
N GLN A 192 -3.73 -17.59 18.03
CA GLN A 192 -4.28 -18.77 17.35
C GLN A 192 -3.22 -19.48 16.50
N ALA A 193 -2.44 -18.75 15.72
CA ALA A 193 -1.37 -19.30 14.90
C ALA A 193 -0.31 -20.01 15.75
N ASN A 194 0.08 -19.40 16.89
CA ASN A 194 1.01 -20.02 17.84
C ASN A 194 0.44 -21.31 18.45
N ALA A 195 -0.81 -21.31 18.88
CA ALA A 195 -1.47 -22.47 19.45
C ALA A 195 -1.62 -23.63 18.45
N GLN A 196 -1.71 -23.34 17.16
CA GLN A 196 -1.79 -24.31 16.08
C GLN A 196 -0.40 -24.83 15.62
N GLY A 197 0.70 -24.31 16.18
CA GLY A 197 2.05 -24.68 15.78
C GLY A 197 2.47 -24.16 14.39
N ALA A 198 1.75 -23.15 13.88
CA ALA A 198 2.02 -22.51 12.60
C ALA A 198 2.11 -20.97 12.78
N PRO A 199 3.12 -20.47 13.54
CA PRO A 199 3.25 -19.05 13.85
C PRO A 199 3.48 -18.21 12.61
N TYR A 200 3.10 -16.92 12.68
CA TYR A 200 3.53 -15.96 11.69
C TYR A 200 5.02 -15.66 11.85
N THR A 201 5.73 -15.61 10.73
CA THR A 201 7.15 -15.25 10.68
C THR A 201 7.35 -13.77 10.33
N CYS A 202 6.35 -13.19 9.63
CA CYS A 202 6.38 -11.80 9.20
C CYS A 202 4.98 -11.17 9.28
N ILE A 203 4.92 -9.91 9.72
CA ILE A 203 3.74 -9.04 9.62
C ILE A 203 4.08 -7.88 8.70
N SER A 204 3.26 -7.65 7.68
CA SER A 204 3.37 -6.47 6.80
C SER A 204 2.16 -5.57 7.03
N VAL A 205 2.38 -4.33 7.44
CA VAL A 205 1.29 -3.41 7.80
C VAL A 205 1.38 -2.08 7.07
N CYS A 206 0.23 -1.58 6.61
CA CYS A 206 0.08 -0.23 6.06
C CYS A 206 -1.25 0.37 6.50
N GLY A 207 -1.24 1.68 6.79
CA GLY A 207 -2.40 2.44 7.23
C GLY A 207 -2.03 3.61 8.13
N PRO A 208 -2.97 4.11 8.97
CA PRO A 208 -2.70 5.18 9.92
C PRO A 208 -1.52 4.86 10.84
N SER A 209 -0.70 5.88 11.16
CA SER A 209 0.51 5.69 11.98
C SER A 209 0.25 4.99 13.31
N ILE A 210 -0.89 5.28 13.94
CA ILE A 210 -1.26 4.63 15.21
C ILE A 210 -1.49 3.12 15.03
N VAL A 211 -2.10 2.69 13.92
CA VAL A 211 -2.33 1.27 13.62
C VAL A 211 -0.99 0.58 13.38
N MET A 212 -0.14 1.17 12.56
CA MET A 212 1.20 0.64 12.28
C MET A 212 2.02 0.50 13.56
N LYS A 213 2.04 1.52 14.42
CA LYS A 213 2.71 1.48 15.73
C LYS A 213 2.20 0.35 16.62
N LEU A 214 0.88 0.22 16.78
CA LEU A 214 0.29 -0.80 17.65
C LEU A 214 0.53 -2.22 17.13
N VAL A 215 0.42 -2.43 15.81
CA VAL A 215 0.74 -3.72 15.17
C VAL A 215 2.22 -4.05 15.34
N SER A 216 3.11 -3.06 15.16
CA SER A 216 4.55 -3.24 15.36
C SER A 216 4.91 -3.64 16.79
N ASN A 217 4.24 -3.04 17.79
CA ASN A 217 4.42 -3.40 19.19
C ASN A 217 4.00 -4.85 19.46
N LEU A 218 2.82 -5.26 18.96
CA LEU A 218 2.35 -6.65 19.07
C LEU A 218 3.33 -7.63 18.40
N ALA A 219 3.82 -7.31 17.22
CA ALA A 219 4.81 -8.13 16.52
C ALA A 219 6.09 -8.29 17.37
N HIS A 220 6.60 -7.18 17.92
CA HIS A 220 7.77 -7.18 18.79
C HIS A 220 7.56 -8.03 20.05
N GLU A 221 6.42 -7.89 20.74
CA GLU A 221 6.07 -8.68 21.93
C GLU A 221 6.04 -10.18 21.68
N HIS A 222 5.71 -10.58 20.43
CA HIS A 222 5.63 -11.98 20.03
C HIS A 222 6.87 -12.47 19.26
N GLY A 223 7.91 -11.63 19.11
CA GLY A 223 9.14 -11.98 18.41
C GLY A 223 8.97 -12.18 16.89
N ILE A 224 7.95 -11.53 16.30
CA ILE A 224 7.62 -11.62 14.87
C ILE A 224 8.28 -10.44 14.13
N TYR A 225 8.94 -10.71 13.00
CA TYR A 225 9.44 -9.63 12.15
C TYR A 225 8.28 -8.78 11.62
N CYS A 226 8.43 -7.46 11.70
CA CYS A 226 7.40 -6.54 11.24
C CYS A 226 7.96 -5.52 10.26
N GLN A 227 7.31 -5.36 9.13
CA GLN A 227 7.62 -4.33 8.16
C GLN A 227 6.40 -3.42 7.94
N VAL A 228 6.67 -2.13 7.77
CA VAL A 228 5.64 -1.11 7.62
C VAL A 228 5.86 -0.28 6.37
N SER A 229 4.79 0.10 5.68
CA SER A 229 4.87 1.05 4.57
C SER A 229 4.41 2.42 5.04
N LEU A 230 5.34 3.39 5.06
CA LEU A 230 5.08 4.75 5.50
C LEU A 230 4.53 5.62 4.38
N GLU A 231 3.54 6.43 4.71
CA GLU A 231 3.05 7.53 3.89
C GLU A 231 3.57 8.87 4.46
N ARG A 232 4.09 9.72 3.58
CA ARG A 232 4.57 11.07 3.92
C ARG A 232 4.24 12.04 2.80
N SER A 233 4.01 13.30 3.16
CA SER A 233 3.93 14.38 2.18
C SER A 233 5.26 14.47 1.41
N MET A 234 5.17 14.62 0.08
CA MET A 234 6.33 14.66 -0.79
C MET A 234 6.30 15.87 -1.70
N ALA A 235 7.48 16.46 -1.91
CA ALA A 235 7.67 17.51 -2.91
C ALA A 235 8.39 16.94 -4.15
N CYS A 236 9.60 16.40 -4.04
CA CYS A 236 10.37 15.96 -5.20
C CYS A 236 10.19 14.47 -5.57
N GLY A 237 9.96 13.58 -4.60
CA GLY A 237 9.87 12.13 -4.81
C GLY A 237 11.17 11.42 -5.22
N ILE A 238 12.30 12.15 -5.28
CA ILE A 238 13.61 11.67 -5.77
C ILE A 238 14.76 11.82 -4.75
N GLY A 239 14.43 12.11 -3.48
CA GLY A 239 15.41 12.20 -2.42
C GLY A 239 16.14 13.53 -2.25
N ALA A 240 15.85 14.56 -3.06
CA ALA A 240 16.60 15.81 -3.05
C ALA A 240 16.10 16.83 -2.00
N CYS A 241 14.79 16.93 -1.75
CA CYS A 241 14.20 18.00 -0.94
C CYS A 241 14.07 17.70 0.56
N LEU A 242 14.26 16.45 0.98
CA LEU A 242 14.15 15.97 2.37
C LEU A 242 12.76 16.16 3.03
N SER A 243 11.73 16.49 2.26
CA SER A 243 10.36 16.72 2.76
C SER A 243 9.71 15.46 3.34
N CYS A 244 10.06 14.28 2.82
CA CYS A 244 9.44 13.01 3.19
C CYS A 244 10.23 12.22 4.24
N THR A 245 11.00 12.88 5.11
CA THR A 245 11.82 12.17 6.11
C THR A 245 10.96 11.53 7.20
N ALA A 246 11.41 10.37 7.67
CA ALA A 246 10.94 9.68 8.86
C ALA A 246 12.08 9.58 9.87
N ASP A 247 11.74 9.65 11.17
CA ASP A 247 12.70 9.47 12.24
C ASP A 247 12.95 7.97 12.47
N THR A 248 14.22 7.59 12.54
CA THR A 248 14.64 6.21 12.83
C THR A 248 15.70 6.21 13.94
N CYS A 249 15.95 5.04 14.53
CA CYS A 249 17.01 4.86 15.53
C CYS A 249 18.41 5.21 14.99
N CYS A 250 18.60 5.23 13.67
CA CYS A 250 19.85 5.57 12.99
C CYS A 250 19.83 6.97 12.35
N GLY A 251 18.88 7.85 12.75
CA GLY A 251 18.72 9.18 12.19
C GLY A 251 17.54 9.27 11.20
N LYS A 252 17.50 10.35 10.42
CA LYS A 252 16.41 10.58 9.45
C LYS A 252 16.63 9.82 8.16
N LYS A 253 15.63 9.05 7.73
CA LYS A 253 15.57 8.35 6.45
C LYS A 253 14.50 8.99 5.54
N ARG A 254 14.73 8.98 4.23
CA ARG A 254 13.80 9.55 3.23
C ARG A 254 12.85 8.47 2.73
N VAL A 255 11.57 8.63 2.93
CA VAL A 255 10.56 7.65 2.53
C VAL A 255 10.59 7.36 1.03
N CYS A 256 10.90 8.35 0.19
CA CYS A 256 10.97 8.17 -1.26
C CYS A 256 12.22 7.42 -1.78
N VAL A 257 13.28 7.27 -0.97
CA VAL A 257 14.54 6.63 -1.39
C VAL A 257 14.87 5.43 -0.52
N ASP A 258 14.78 5.62 0.81
CA ASP A 258 15.17 4.63 1.80
C ASP A 258 13.98 3.71 2.18
N GLY A 259 12.72 4.13 1.84
CA GLY A 259 11.46 3.44 2.01
C GLY A 259 10.75 3.23 0.66
N PRO A 260 9.40 3.14 0.61
CA PRO A 260 8.46 3.41 1.72
C PRO A 260 8.37 2.30 2.76
N VAL A 261 8.88 1.10 2.45
CA VAL A 261 8.85 -0.04 3.37
C VAL A 261 10.06 0.00 4.29
N PHE A 262 9.81 -0.09 5.59
CA PHE A 262 10.82 -0.07 6.65
C PHE A 262 10.66 -1.26 7.58
N ASP A 263 11.76 -1.72 8.17
CA ASP A 263 11.69 -2.53 9.37
C ASP A 263 11.07 -1.70 10.49
N ALA A 264 10.01 -2.23 11.10
CA ALA A 264 9.30 -1.51 12.16
C ALA A 264 10.17 -1.20 13.38
N SER A 265 11.19 -2.02 13.64
CA SER A 265 12.14 -1.85 14.74
C SER A 265 13.08 -0.65 14.57
N GLU A 266 13.24 -0.17 13.32
CA GLU A 266 14.04 1.01 13.05
C GLU A 266 13.31 2.33 13.33
N LEU A 267 11.98 2.32 13.38
CA LEU A 267 11.16 3.54 13.40
C LEU A 267 11.03 4.11 14.82
N VAL A 268 11.10 5.43 14.91
CA VAL A 268 10.74 6.22 16.10
C VAL A 268 9.32 6.74 15.87
N TRP A 269 8.38 6.23 16.66
CA TRP A 269 6.93 6.49 16.52
C TRP A 269 6.46 7.73 17.28
#